data_7b3cc2a77fd80018cd906773ea00fc3f
#
_entry.id   7b3cc2a77fd80018cd906773ea00fc3f
#
_cell.length_a   1.000
_cell.length_b   1.000
_cell.length_c   1.000
_cell.angle_alpha   90.00
_cell.angle_beta   90.00
_cell.angle_gamma   90.00
#
_symmetry.space_group_name_H-M   'P 1'
#
loop_
_entity.id
_entity.type
_entity.pdbx_description
1 polymer ?
#
loop_
_entity_poly.entity_id
_entity_poly.type
_entity_poly.pdbx_seq_one_letter_code
_entity_poly.pdbx_strand_id
1 'polypeptide(L)'
;PDGRQTVLRELAPNQLIELVYAESHGELDTGRVNPNKTLLVDVTNASGIKFRHVQSDFVDFKKEGLLYYQLSKLGGCLSTGDVNNDGNDDIFFGGAAGQSAELYYGTDEGTFSLSKNQPWALDSTMEDMKPLFFDADGDGDLDLYVVSGGSMFELNSPQYQDRLYL
;
A
#
# COMPACT_ATOMS: atom_id res chain seq x y z
N PRO A 1 -5.55 -24.73 -4.87
CA PRO A 1 -5.17 -25.55 -3.72
C PRO A 1 -6.42 -25.83 -2.92
N ASP A 2 -6.66 -27.11 -2.59
CA ASP A 2 -7.87 -27.59 -1.91
C ASP A 2 -7.73 -27.60 -0.37
N GLY A 3 -6.65 -27.01 0.18
CA GLY A 3 -6.40 -26.91 1.61
C GLY A 3 -5.97 -28.21 2.29
N ARG A 4 -5.66 -29.26 1.55
CA ARG A 4 -5.19 -30.50 2.15
C ARG A 4 -3.77 -30.33 2.69
N GLN A 5 -3.51 -30.98 3.82
CA GLN A 5 -2.21 -31.01 4.48
C GLN A 5 -1.81 -32.41 4.93
N THR A 6 -0.51 -32.62 5.01
CA THR A 6 0.06 -33.80 5.67
C THR A 6 1.00 -33.32 6.77
N VAL A 7 0.79 -33.78 7.99
CA VAL A 7 1.64 -33.46 9.14
C VAL A 7 2.52 -34.66 9.44
N LEU A 8 3.82 -34.51 9.26
CA LEU A 8 4.82 -35.51 9.62
C LEU A 8 5.39 -35.17 11.00
N ARG A 9 5.44 -36.15 11.89
CA ARG A 9 5.97 -35.99 13.24
C ARG A 9 7.06 -37.03 13.50
N GLU A 10 7.97 -36.72 14.41
CA GLU A 10 9.03 -37.64 14.86
C GLU A 10 9.89 -38.18 13.72
N LEU A 11 10.25 -37.30 12.78
CA LEU A 11 11.09 -37.67 11.65
C LEU A 11 12.50 -38.01 12.11
N ALA A 12 13.00 -39.18 11.68
CA ALA A 12 14.42 -39.53 11.91
C ALA A 12 15.33 -38.62 11.07
N PRO A 13 16.51 -38.24 11.54
CA PRO A 13 17.47 -37.48 10.75
C PRO A 13 18.02 -38.29 9.57
N ASN A 14 18.51 -37.58 8.55
CA ASN A 14 19.18 -38.14 7.37
C ASN A 14 18.35 -39.16 6.57
N GLN A 15 17.06 -38.91 6.39
CA GLN A 15 16.19 -39.69 5.52
C GLN A 15 15.63 -38.84 4.37
N LEU A 16 15.38 -39.49 3.23
CA LEU A 16 14.64 -38.89 2.13
C LEU A 16 13.14 -39.00 2.45
N ILE A 17 12.42 -37.91 2.39
CA ILE A 17 10.96 -37.87 2.58
C ILE A 17 10.33 -37.56 1.25
N GLU A 18 9.51 -38.49 0.75
CA GLU A 18 8.68 -38.29 -0.43
C GLU A 18 7.26 -37.94 0.05
N LEU A 19 6.75 -36.78 -0.42
CA LEU A 19 5.41 -36.34 -0.13
C LEU A 19 4.52 -36.52 -1.36
N VAL A 20 3.55 -37.40 -1.26
CA VAL A 20 2.59 -37.67 -2.33
C VAL A 20 1.30 -36.90 -2.06
N TYR A 21 0.98 -35.93 -2.91
CA TYR A 21 -0.21 -35.08 -2.76
C TYR A 21 -1.51 -35.88 -2.64
N ALA A 22 -1.63 -36.99 -3.37
CA ALA A 22 -2.81 -37.87 -3.32
C ALA A 22 -3.04 -38.53 -1.95
N GLU A 23 -2.00 -38.62 -1.13
CA GLU A 23 -2.03 -39.21 0.21
C GLU A 23 -2.21 -38.16 1.32
N SER A 24 -2.32 -36.87 0.97
CA SER A 24 -2.58 -35.83 1.93
C SER A 24 -4.02 -35.97 2.49
N HIS A 25 -4.13 -36.06 3.80
CA HIS A 25 -5.39 -36.20 4.51
C HIS A 25 -5.58 -35.03 5.49
N GLY A 26 -6.78 -34.54 5.56
CA GLY A 26 -7.17 -33.47 6.46
C GLY A 26 -7.11 -32.08 5.79
N GLU A 27 -7.99 -31.24 6.24
CA GLU A 27 -7.99 -29.82 5.88
C GLU A 27 -6.89 -29.13 6.71
N LEU A 28 -6.26 -28.11 6.12
CA LEU A 28 -5.45 -27.17 6.87
C LEU A 28 -6.29 -26.72 8.06
N ASP A 29 -5.86 -27.05 9.27
CA ASP A 29 -6.33 -26.33 10.45
C ASP A 29 -5.71 -24.92 10.36
N THR A 30 -6.40 -24.05 9.65
CA THR A 30 -6.05 -22.64 9.54
C THR A 30 -6.25 -21.93 10.88
N GLY A 31 -6.35 -22.72 12.00
CA GLY A 31 -6.78 -22.22 13.29
C GLY A 31 -8.03 -21.40 13.04
N ARG A 32 -9.15 -22.05 12.76
CA ARG A 32 -10.41 -21.36 12.41
C ARG A 32 -10.60 -20.26 13.42
N VAL A 33 -10.25 -19.04 12.97
CA VAL A 33 -10.59 -17.85 13.72
C VAL A 33 -12.09 -17.97 13.94
N ASN A 34 -12.47 -18.23 15.18
CA ASN A 34 -13.87 -18.27 15.53
C ASN A 34 -14.48 -16.97 14.99
N PRO A 35 -15.41 -17.01 14.02
CA PRO A 35 -15.96 -15.79 13.42
C PRO A 35 -16.57 -14.86 14.47
N ASN A 36 -16.84 -15.37 15.68
CA ASN A 36 -17.31 -14.61 16.85
C ASN A 36 -16.15 -14.04 17.71
N LYS A 37 -14.89 -14.19 17.32
CA LYS A 37 -13.68 -13.70 18.03
C LYS A 37 -12.70 -12.99 17.10
N THR A 38 -13.14 -12.41 15.99
CA THR A 38 -12.28 -11.57 15.17
C THR A 38 -11.93 -10.30 15.95
N LEU A 39 -10.64 -10.05 16.14
CA LEU A 39 -10.13 -8.81 16.75
C LEU A 39 -10.29 -7.60 15.80
N LEU A 40 -10.42 -7.86 14.50
CA LEU A 40 -10.58 -6.86 13.46
C LEU A 40 -11.90 -7.10 12.72
N VAL A 41 -12.58 -6.03 12.39
CA VAL A 41 -13.79 -6.01 11.57
C VAL A 41 -13.50 -5.25 10.29
N ASP A 42 -13.92 -5.78 9.15
CA ASP A 42 -13.83 -5.06 7.88
C ASP A 42 -14.88 -3.95 7.85
N VAL A 43 -14.40 -2.71 7.86
CA VAL A 43 -15.23 -1.48 7.81
C VAL A 43 -15.07 -0.74 6.49
N THR A 44 -14.47 -1.34 5.47
CA THR A 44 -14.17 -0.71 4.19
C THR A 44 -15.36 0.04 3.61
N ASN A 45 -16.53 -0.58 3.58
CA ASN A 45 -17.74 0.04 3.02
C ASN A 45 -18.31 1.17 3.88
N ALA A 46 -18.02 1.17 5.19
CA ALA A 46 -18.50 2.16 6.14
C ALA A 46 -17.52 3.32 6.33
N SER A 47 -16.25 3.12 5.98
CA SER A 47 -15.17 4.11 6.23
C SER A 47 -15.32 5.41 5.45
N GLY A 48 -16.01 5.42 4.31
CA GLY A 48 -16.08 6.57 3.41
C GLY A 48 -14.92 6.66 2.41
N ILE A 49 -13.85 5.86 2.57
CA ILE A 49 -12.70 5.82 1.65
C ILE A 49 -13.11 5.11 0.36
N LYS A 50 -12.87 5.76 -0.78
CA LYS A 50 -13.15 5.21 -2.12
C LYS A 50 -11.91 5.08 -2.98
N PHE A 51 -10.75 5.50 -2.48
CA PHE A 51 -9.48 5.39 -3.21
C PHE A 51 -9.20 3.93 -3.56
N ARG A 52 -8.83 3.72 -4.79
CA ARG A 52 -8.31 2.46 -5.29
C ARG A 52 -7.07 2.73 -6.12
N HIS A 53 -5.93 2.28 -5.68
CA HIS A 53 -4.70 2.40 -6.43
C HIS A 53 -4.81 1.67 -7.77
N VAL A 54 -4.50 2.37 -8.86
CA VAL A 54 -4.50 1.84 -10.23
C VAL A 54 -3.07 1.80 -10.73
N GLN A 55 -2.50 0.60 -10.71
CA GLN A 55 -1.12 0.37 -11.12
C GLN A 55 -0.92 0.66 -12.60
N SER A 56 0.19 1.31 -12.94
CA SER A 56 0.63 1.51 -14.31
C SER A 56 0.87 0.18 -15.06
N ASP A 57 0.54 0.12 -16.35
CA ASP A 57 0.84 -1.03 -17.22
C ASP A 57 2.29 -1.06 -17.73
N PHE A 58 3.13 -0.13 -17.27
CA PHE A 58 4.53 -0.07 -17.66
C PHE A 58 5.29 -1.33 -17.22
N VAL A 59 6.19 -1.81 -18.06
CA VAL A 59 7.02 -3.00 -17.82
C VAL A 59 8.48 -2.57 -17.75
N ASP A 60 9.01 -2.44 -16.54
CA ASP A 60 10.39 -1.98 -16.27
C ASP A 60 11.44 -2.77 -17.01
N PHE A 61 11.28 -4.09 -17.14
CA PHE A 61 12.22 -4.99 -17.82
C PHE A 61 12.42 -4.69 -19.31
N LYS A 62 11.50 -3.93 -19.94
CA LYS A 62 11.67 -3.45 -21.31
C LYS A 62 12.71 -2.34 -21.43
N LYS A 63 12.92 -1.60 -20.36
CA LYS A 63 13.87 -0.49 -20.28
C LYS A 63 15.15 -0.92 -19.54
N GLU A 64 15.01 -1.66 -18.46
CA GLU A 64 16.10 -2.08 -17.58
C GLU A 64 16.06 -3.59 -17.36
N GLY A 65 16.67 -4.34 -18.27
CA GLY A 65 16.58 -5.82 -18.30
C GLY A 65 17.27 -6.55 -17.14
N LEU A 66 18.04 -5.85 -16.28
CA LEU A 66 18.76 -6.45 -15.16
C LEU A 66 18.07 -6.24 -13.79
N LEU A 67 16.90 -5.63 -13.76
CA LEU A 67 16.14 -5.48 -12.53
C LEU A 67 15.64 -6.83 -12.01
N TYR A 68 15.67 -7.02 -10.68
CA TYR A 68 15.11 -8.21 -10.02
C TYR A 68 13.59 -8.14 -9.85
N TYR A 69 13.04 -6.95 -9.81
CA TYR A 69 11.60 -6.68 -9.64
C TYR A 69 11.23 -5.36 -10.34
N GLN A 70 9.94 -5.15 -10.55
CA GLN A 70 9.45 -3.95 -11.23
C GLN A 70 9.30 -2.81 -10.21
N LEU A 71 10.11 -1.75 -10.35
CA LEU A 71 10.06 -0.54 -9.51
C LEU A 71 8.75 0.23 -9.71
N SER A 72 8.22 0.25 -10.93
CA SER A 72 6.94 0.88 -11.26
C SER A 72 5.71 0.08 -10.80
N LYS A 73 5.89 -1.04 -10.09
CA LYS A 73 4.81 -1.92 -9.62
C LYS A 73 4.96 -2.31 -8.15
N LEU A 74 5.43 -1.39 -7.34
CA LEU A 74 5.59 -1.63 -5.90
C LEU A 74 4.26 -1.50 -5.12
N GLY A 75 3.20 -1.09 -5.77
CA GLY A 75 1.88 -0.89 -5.18
C GLY A 75 1.68 0.54 -4.66
N GLY A 76 0.52 0.79 -4.09
CA GLY A 76 0.17 2.08 -3.51
C GLY A 76 0.93 2.37 -2.23
N CYS A 77 1.11 3.64 -1.94
CA CYS A 77 1.70 4.15 -0.72
C CYS A 77 0.71 5.03 0.05
N LEU A 78 0.88 5.14 1.35
CA LEU A 78 0.07 6.00 2.19
C LEU A 78 0.87 6.58 3.35
N SER A 79 0.39 7.70 3.90
CA SER A 79 0.83 8.29 5.17
C SER A 79 -0.37 8.72 5.99
N THR A 80 -0.23 8.72 7.30
CA THR A 80 -1.27 9.19 8.24
C THR A 80 -0.73 10.28 9.13
N GLY A 81 -1.60 11.21 9.52
CA GLY A 81 -1.31 12.30 10.44
C GLY A 81 -2.50 13.25 10.52
N ASP A 82 -2.61 13.98 11.62
CA ASP A 82 -3.62 15.02 11.81
C ASP A 82 -3.14 16.31 11.11
N VAL A 83 -3.53 16.50 9.84
CA VAL A 83 -3.04 17.62 9.02
C VAL A 83 -3.90 18.88 9.16
N ASN A 84 -5.07 18.77 9.79
CA ASN A 84 -5.97 19.90 10.00
C ASN A 84 -6.08 20.29 11.49
N ASN A 85 -5.33 19.63 12.39
CA ASN A 85 -5.29 19.84 13.83
C ASN A 85 -6.67 19.68 14.49
N ASP A 86 -7.50 18.74 14.02
CA ASP A 86 -8.82 18.45 14.61
C ASP A 86 -8.79 17.31 15.64
N GLY A 87 -7.64 16.65 15.82
CA GLY A 87 -7.41 15.55 16.75
C GLY A 87 -7.68 14.16 16.15
N ASN A 88 -8.04 14.08 14.87
CA ASN A 88 -8.23 12.82 14.17
C ASN A 88 -7.11 12.61 13.13
N ASP A 89 -6.63 11.39 12.99
CA ASP A 89 -5.66 11.07 11.93
C ASP A 89 -6.33 11.12 10.56
N ASP A 90 -5.71 11.86 9.65
CA ASP A 90 -6.03 11.92 8.21
C ASP A 90 -5.20 10.91 7.44
N ILE A 91 -5.62 10.57 6.22
CA ILE A 91 -4.91 9.60 5.37
C ILE A 91 -4.65 10.19 4.00
N PHE A 92 -3.39 10.24 3.62
CA PHE A 92 -2.97 10.54 2.26
C PHE A 92 -2.64 9.25 1.51
N PHE A 93 -3.25 9.06 0.34
CA PHE A 93 -2.96 7.97 -0.58
C PHE A 93 -2.21 8.50 -1.79
N GLY A 94 -1.01 8.00 -2.02
CA GLY A 94 -0.22 8.32 -3.21
C GLY A 94 -0.76 7.65 -4.46
N GLY A 95 -0.71 8.36 -5.58
CA GLY A 95 -1.14 7.90 -6.89
C GLY A 95 -0.04 7.20 -7.69
N ALA A 96 -0.39 6.30 -8.57
CA ALA A 96 0.51 5.86 -9.64
C ALA A 96 0.58 6.90 -10.76
N ALA A 97 1.58 6.80 -11.63
CA ALA A 97 1.64 7.67 -12.80
C ALA A 97 0.37 7.55 -13.66
N GLY A 98 -0.30 8.67 -13.81
CA GLY A 98 -1.62 8.78 -14.44
C GLY A 98 -2.81 8.77 -13.46
N GLN A 99 -2.56 8.64 -12.17
CA GLN A 99 -3.56 8.70 -11.11
C GLN A 99 -3.20 9.81 -10.11
N SER A 100 -4.17 10.68 -9.80
CA SER A 100 -3.99 11.69 -8.76
C SER A 100 -3.98 11.05 -7.37
N ALA A 101 -3.12 11.55 -6.48
CA ALA A 101 -3.18 11.27 -5.06
C ALA A 101 -4.46 11.82 -4.43
N GLU A 102 -4.89 11.25 -3.31
CA GLU A 102 -6.07 11.69 -2.56
C GLU A 102 -5.76 11.79 -1.06
N LEU A 103 -6.24 12.87 -0.43
CA LEU A 103 -6.25 13.05 1.01
C LEU A 103 -7.67 12.87 1.54
N TYR A 104 -7.81 12.14 2.62
CA TYR A 104 -9.06 11.95 3.33
C TYR A 104 -8.91 12.45 4.77
N TYR A 105 -9.80 13.34 5.18
CA TYR A 105 -9.89 13.80 6.56
C TYR A 105 -10.62 12.80 7.43
N GLY A 106 -10.04 12.43 8.57
CA GLY A 106 -10.67 11.64 9.60
C GLY A 106 -11.78 12.40 10.32
N THR A 107 -12.67 11.67 10.97
CA THR A 107 -13.76 12.25 11.78
C THR A 107 -13.88 11.51 13.12
N ASP A 108 -14.49 12.18 14.12
CA ASP A 108 -14.77 11.60 15.45
C ASP A 108 -15.59 10.29 15.40
N GLU A 109 -16.33 10.07 14.30
CA GLU A 109 -17.12 8.85 14.12
C GLU A 109 -16.30 7.70 13.51
N GLY A 110 -15.00 7.89 13.24
CA GLY A 110 -14.13 6.90 12.62
C GLY A 110 -14.41 6.69 11.12
N THR A 111 -14.98 7.69 10.47
CA THR A 111 -15.18 7.74 9.02
C THR A 111 -14.25 8.76 8.37
N PHE A 112 -14.17 8.76 7.05
CA PHE A 112 -13.28 9.62 6.31
C PHE A 112 -14.02 10.39 5.22
N SER A 113 -13.61 11.65 4.98
CA SER A 113 -14.15 12.49 3.94
C SER A 113 -13.06 12.97 2.99
N LEU A 114 -13.31 12.86 1.67
CA LEU A 114 -12.36 13.28 0.64
C LEU A 114 -12.11 14.78 0.70
N SER A 115 -10.86 15.18 0.86
CA SER A 115 -10.42 16.56 0.67
C SER A 115 -10.41 16.94 -0.79
N LYS A 116 -10.87 18.15 -1.12
CA LYS A 116 -11.01 18.63 -2.49
C LYS A 116 -10.04 19.78 -2.80
N ASN A 117 -9.75 19.96 -4.08
CA ASN A 117 -8.94 21.10 -4.59
C ASN A 117 -7.52 21.14 -4.01
N GLN A 118 -6.90 20.01 -3.84
CA GLN A 118 -5.56 19.90 -3.30
C GLN A 118 -4.48 20.08 -4.38
N PRO A 119 -3.28 20.63 -4.04
CA PRO A 119 -2.25 20.97 -5.02
C PRO A 119 -1.72 19.76 -5.80
N TRP A 120 -1.59 18.60 -5.17
CA TRP A 120 -1.10 17.38 -5.83
C TRP A 120 -1.99 16.82 -6.94
N ALA A 121 -3.22 17.34 -7.09
CA ALA A 121 -4.08 16.97 -8.22
C ALA A 121 -3.44 17.32 -9.58
N LEU A 122 -2.54 18.30 -9.62
CA LEU A 122 -1.81 18.69 -10.82
C LEU A 122 -0.61 17.78 -11.13
N ASP A 123 -0.17 16.98 -10.15
CA ASP A 123 1.03 16.15 -10.21
C ASP A 123 0.72 14.68 -10.55
N SER A 124 -0.49 14.40 -11.04
CA SER A 124 -0.96 13.05 -11.37
C SER A 124 -0.13 12.29 -12.43
N THR A 125 0.82 12.96 -13.09
CA THR A 125 1.74 12.32 -14.04
C THR A 125 2.92 11.64 -13.36
N MET A 126 3.16 11.91 -12.06
CA MET A 126 4.26 11.35 -11.28
C MET A 126 3.86 10.01 -10.65
N GLU A 127 4.84 9.21 -10.29
CA GLU A 127 4.65 7.98 -9.51
C GLU A 127 4.99 8.27 -8.06
N ASP A 128 4.02 8.20 -7.17
CA ASP A 128 4.22 8.43 -5.74
C ASP A 128 4.74 7.13 -5.08
N MET A 129 5.96 7.20 -4.55
CA MET A 129 6.61 6.04 -3.94
C MET A 129 6.43 6.00 -2.44
N LYS A 130 6.51 7.16 -1.79
CA LYS A 130 6.35 7.26 -0.33
C LYS A 130 6.00 8.68 0.08
N PRO A 131 4.84 8.90 0.68
CA PRO A 131 4.49 10.14 1.36
C PRO A 131 5.00 10.12 2.80
N LEU A 132 5.24 11.31 3.36
CA LEU A 132 5.60 11.53 4.76
C LEU A 132 5.01 12.86 5.22
N PHE A 133 4.30 12.84 6.35
CA PHE A 133 3.89 14.04 7.06
C PHE A 133 4.92 14.42 8.12
N PHE A 134 5.33 15.67 8.16
CA PHE A 134 6.17 16.26 9.19
C PHE A 134 6.12 17.78 9.11
N ASP A 135 6.42 18.48 10.19
CA ASP A 135 6.56 19.93 10.22
C ASP A 135 7.91 20.32 9.60
N ALA A 136 7.91 20.79 8.37
CA ALA A 136 9.11 21.06 7.59
C ALA A 136 9.67 22.48 7.81
N ASP A 137 8.81 23.45 8.13
CA ASP A 137 9.20 24.85 8.32
C ASP A 137 9.14 25.33 9.77
N GLY A 138 8.63 24.49 10.69
CA GLY A 138 8.64 24.76 12.14
C GLY A 138 7.48 25.64 12.59
N ASP A 139 6.39 25.70 11.85
CA ASP A 139 5.22 26.51 12.17
C ASP A 139 4.17 25.75 13.01
N GLY A 140 4.33 24.45 13.17
CA GLY A 140 3.58 23.59 14.07
C GLY A 140 2.41 22.85 13.41
N ASP A 141 2.23 22.97 12.10
CA ASP A 141 1.33 22.10 11.33
C ASP A 141 2.10 21.02 10.53
N LEU A 142 1.37 20.09 9.93
CA LEU A 142 1.99 18.99 9.20
C LEU A 142 2.01 19.28 7.70
N ASP A 143 3.23 19.33 7.17
CA ASP A 143 3.50 19.40 5.74
C ASP A 143 3.56 18.01 5.11
N LEU A 144 3.38 17.96 3.80
CA LEU A 144 3.42 16.73 3.04
C LEU A 144 4.65 16.68 2.12
N TYR A 145 5.57 15.75 2.38
CA TYR A 145 6.65 15.41 1.48
C TYR A 145 6.32 14.12 0.72
N VAL A 146 6.42 14.15 -0.61
CA VAL A 146 6.15 13.00 -1.48
C VAL A 146 7.39 12.65 -2.29
N VAL A 147 7.92 11.46 -2.05
CA VAL A 147 9.00 10.89 -2.85
C VAL A 147 8.42 10.38 -4.17
N SER A 148 8.99 10.84 -5.28
CA SER A 148 8.64 10.39 -6.63
C SER A 148 9.60 9.32 -7.12
N GLY A 149 9.14 8.37 -7.96
CA GLY A 149 9.98 7.28 -8.41
C GLY A 149 9.45 6.50 -9.61
N GLY A 150 9.66 5.18 -9.57
CA GLY A 150 9.42 4.31 -10.71
C GLY A 150 10.62 4.30 -11.69
N SER A 151 10.46 3.68 -12.85
CA SER A 151 11.49 3.63 -13.91
C SER A 151 10.95 3.98 -15.30
N MET A 152 9.69 4.43 -15.37
CA MET A 152 9.01 4.64 -16.65
C MET A 152 9.46 5.87 -17.42
N PHE A 153 9.96 6.91 -16.72
CA PHE A 153 10.33 8.18 -17.33
C PHE A 153 11.78 8.18 -17.81
N GLU A 154 12.12 9.14 -18.69
CA GLU A 154 13.50 9.32 -19.14
C GLU A 154 14.39 9.84 -18.03
N LEU A 155 15.69 9.59 -18.15
CA LEU A 155 16.68 10.05 -17.18
C LEU A 155 16.61 11.60 -17.03
N ASN A 156 16.65 12.08 -15.77
CA ASN A 156 16.45 13.48 -15.40
C ASN A 156 15.08 14.08 -15.74
N SER A 157 14.07 13.23 -15.91
CA SER A 157 12.70 13.70 -16.09
C SER A 157 12.21 14.47 -14.86
N PRO A 158 11.44 15.57 -15.03
CA PRO A 158 10.82 16.28 -13.90
C PRO A 158 9.92 15.43 -13.05
N GLN A 159 9.36 14.34 -13.60
CA GLN A 159 8.50 13.41 -12.89
C GLN A 159 9.22 12.59 -11.79
N TYR A 160 10.54 12.65 -11.74
CA TYR A 160 11.34 12.06 -10.65
C TYR A 160 11.64 13.05 -9.52
N GLN A 161 11.20 14.30 -9.64
CA GLN A 161 11.43 15.29 -8.61
C GLN A 161 10.50 15.05 -7.43
N ASP A 162 11.05 14.95 -6.22
CA ASP A 162 10.29 14.93 -4.99
C ASP A 162 9.57 16.26 -4.77
N ARG A 163 8.49 16.23 -4.02
CA ARG A 163 7.61 17.39 -3.81
C ARG A 163 7.38 17.62 -2.33
N LEU A 164 7.40 18.88 -1.94
CA LEU A 164 7.03 19.34 -0.60
C LEU A 164 5.85 20.31 -0.75
N TYR A 165 4.80 20.05 -0.01
CA TYR A 165 3.60 20.87 0.11
C TYR A 165 3.51 21.38 1.55
N LEU A 166 3.57 22.72 1.69
CA LEU A 166 3.46 23.45 2.94
C LEU A 166 2.01 23.87 3.17
#